data_796ec58db81ee56182ff26c669773f17
#
_entry.id   796ec58db81ee56182ff26c669773f17
#
_cell.length_a   1.000
_cell.length_b   1.000
_cell.length_c   1.000
_cell.angle_alpha   90.00
_cell.angle_beta   90.00
_cell.angle_gamma   90.00
#
_symmetry.space_group_name_H-M   'P 1'
#
loop_
_entity.id
_entity.type
_entity.pdbx_description
1 polymer ?
#
loop_
_entity_poly.entity_id
_entity_poly.type
_entity_poly.pdbx_seq_one_letter_code
_entity_poly.pdbx_strand_id
1 'polypeptide(L)'
;MEAGKYMKEKVNVTGVPETMVQTLYARAKETKKQNAKIRDEIAVELVKKLDYDFSKADKDNAMTYGVIARTIVLDRMVRQYLENHENTVVVNIACGLDTRCYRMKGKYLHWYNVD
;
A
#
# COMPACT_ATOMS: atom_id res chain seq x y z
N MET A 1 12.38 -16.73 -20.69
CA MET A 1 11.82 -17.87 -20.08
C MET A 1 10.36 -17.72 -19.69
N GLU A 2 9.80 -18.81 -19.34
CA GLU A 2 8.38 -18.88 -19.00
C GLU A 2 8.02 -18.01 -17.82
N ALA A 3 8.87 -17.94 -16.80
CA ALA A 3 8.63 -17.09 -15.64
C ALA A 3 8.47 -15.61 -16.02
N GLY A 4 9.30 -15.12 -16.91
CA GLY A 4 9.19 -13.74 -17.40
C GLY A 4 7.92 -13.49 -18.17
N LYS A 5 7.45 -14.48 -18.89
CA LYS A 5 6.20 -14.41 -19.63
C LYS A 5 5.00 -14.23 -18.70
N TYR A 6 4.92 -15.00 -17.63
CA TYR A 6 3.83 -14.90 -16.65
C TYR A 6 3.87 -13.57 -15.89
N MET A 7 5.06 -13.07 -15.59
CA MET A 7 5.21 -11.81 -14.87
C MET A 7 4.78 -10.60 -15.69
N LYS A 8 4.60 -10.74 -17.01
CA LYS A 8 4.18 -9.64 -17.88
C LYS A 8 2.67 -9.43 -17.90
N GLU A 9 1.90 -10.36 -17.37
CA GLU A 9 0.47 -10.17 -17.29
C GLU A 9 0.14 -9.07 -16.28
N LYS A 10 -0.66 -8.12 -16.71
CA LYS A 10 -1.06 -6.98 -15.88
C LYS A 10 -2.56 -6.93 -15.73
N VAL A 11 -2.98 -6.49 -14.55
CA VAL A 11 -4.38 -6.31 -14.23
C VAL A 11 -4.84 -4.95 -14.72
N ASN A 12 -5.91 -4.92 -15.50
CA ASN A 12 -6.54 -3.69 -15.96
C ASN A 12 -7.32 -3.08 -14.80
N VAL A 13 -7.06 -1.81 -14.50
CA VAL A 13 -7.70 -1.09 -13.41
C VAL A 13 -8.74 -0.08 -13.86
N THR A 14 -9.25 -0.23 -15.08
CA THR A 14 -10.35 0.60 -15.58
C THR A 14 -11.55 0.49 -14.64
N GLY A 15 -12.07 1.63 -14.20
CA GLY A 15 -13.19 1.67 -13.26
C GLY A 15 -12.79 1.68 -11.78
N VAL A 16 -11.50 1.47 -11.49
CA VAL A 16 -10.99 1.63 -10.12
C VAL A 16 -10.76 3.12 -9.85
N PRO A 17 -11.12 3.62 -8.66
CA PRO A 17 -10.85 5.03 -8.34
C PRO A 17 -9.38 5.38 -8.51
N GLU A 18 -9.13 6.47 -9.23
CA GLU A 18 -7.77 6.90 -9.55
C GLU A 18 -6.95 7.18 -8.29
N THR A 19 -7.57 7.76 -7.27
CA THR A 19 -6.89 8.04 -6.01
C THR A 19 -6.36 6.78 -5.33
N MET A 20 -7.07 5.68 -5.44
CA MET A 20 -6.66 4.39 -4.88
C MET A 20 -5.35 3.92 -5.50
N VAL A 21 -5.23 4.03 -6.82
CA VAL A 21 -4.04 3.62 -7.56
C VAL A 21 -2.89 4.59 -7.29
N GLN A 22 -3.17 5.87 -7.23
CA GLN A 22 -2.16 6.89 -6.97
C GLN A 22 -1.54 6.76 -5.57
N THR A 23 -2.35 6.46 -4.56
CA THR A 23 -1.84 6.28 -3.20
C THR A 23 -0.97 5.04 -3.09
N LEU A 24 -1.35 3.97 -3.78
CA LEU A 24 -0.52 2.77 -3.87
C LEU A 24 0.83 3.08 -4.51
N TYR A 25 0.81 3.82 -5.61
CA TYR A 25 2.02 4.21 -6.33
C TYR A 25 2.95 5.06 -5.47
N ALA A 26 2.39 6.00 -4.71
CA ALA A 26 3.17 6.85 -3.81
C ALA A 26 3.96 6.02 -2.80
N ARG A 27 3.30 5.02 -2.20
CA ARG A 27 3.96 4.13 -1.23
C ARG A 27 5.04 3.27 -1.89
N ALA A 28 4.75 2.76 -3.09
CA ALA A 28 5.72 1.98 -3.84
C ALA A 28 6.96 2.80 -4.21
N LYS A 29 6.74 4.02 -4.67
CA LYS A 29 7.82 4.93 -5.06
C LYS A 29 8.71 5.28 -3.87
N GLU A 30 8.11 5.59 -2.73
CA GLU A 30 8.86 5.88 -1.51
C GLU A 30 9.72 4.68 -1.08
N THR A 31 9.15 3.49 -1.14
CA THR A 31 9.83 2.26 -0.73
C THR A 31 11.13 2.02 -1.50
N LYS A 32 11.18 2.43 -2.77
CA LYS A 32 12.35 2.25 -3.63
C LYS A 32 13.49 3.22 -3.33
N LYS A 33 13.25 4.24 -2.53
CA LYS A 33 14.30 5.21 -2.21
C LYS A 33 15.31 4.61 -1.24
N GLN A 34 16.55 5.05 -1.33
CA GLN A 34 17.61 4.60 -0.44
C GLN A 34 17.29 4.93 1.02
N ASN A 35 16.77 6.13 1.27
CA ASN A 35 16.37 6.59 2.59
C ASN A 35 14.84 6.59 2.72
N ALA A 36 14.21 5.48 2.38
CA ALA A 36 12.76 5.35 2.42
C ALA A 36 12.21 5.59 3.82
N LYS A 37 11.19 6.44 3.91
CA LYS A 37 10.51 6.72 5.18
C LYS A 37 9.50 5.66 5.54
N ILE A 38 9.06 4.88 4.57
CA ILE A 38 8.20 3.70 4.78
C ILE A 38 8.72 2.56 3.92
N ARG A 39 8.37 1.36 4.31
CA ARG A 39 8.68 0.15 3.56
C ARG A 39 7.38 -0.60 3.27
N ASP A 40 6.98 -0.61 2.01
CA ASP A 40 5.78 -1.27 1.54
C ASP A 40 6.11 -2.10 0.29
N GLU A 41 6.74 -3.23 0.51
CA GLU A 41 7.17 -4.11 -0.58
C GLU A 41 5.98 -4.68 -1.35
N ILE A 42 4.85 -4.86 -0.69
CA ILE A 42 3.63 -5.34 -1.34
C ILE A 42 3.15 -4.29 -2.36
N ALA A 43 3.21 -3.01 -2.01
CA ALA A 43 2.85 -1.94 -2.95
C ALA A 43 3.76 -1.97 -4.18
N VAL A 44 5.06 -2.20 -4.00
CA VAL A 44 6.01 -2.30 -5.11
C VAL A 44 5.60 -3.44 -6.06
N GLU A 45 5.28 -4.59 -5.50
CA GLU A 45 4.86 -5.75 -6.30
C GLU A 45 3.53 -5.51 -7.00
N LEU A 46 2.58 -4.90 -6.32
CA LEU A 46 1.26 -4.61 -6.90
C LEU A 46 1.36 -3.63 -8.06
N VAL A 47 2.17 -2.58 -7.93
CA VAL A 47 2.35 -1.58 -8.99
C VAL A 47 2.88 -2.25 -10.26
N LYS A 48 3.77 -3.21 -10.15
CA LYS A 48 4.29 -3.95 -11.30
C LYS A 48 3.21 -4.73 -12.04
N LYS A 49 2.15 -5.12 -11.35
CA LYS A 49 1.06 -5.93 -11.88
C LYS A 49 -0.11 -5.13 -12.44
N LEU A 50 -0.10 -3.81 -12.25
CA LEU A 50 -1.19 -2.96 -12.70
C LEU A 50 -0.90 -2.38 -14.07
N ASP A 51 -1.92 -2.40 -14.93
CA ASP A 51 -1.89 -1.74 -16.23
C ASP A 51 -2.45 -0.34 -16.07
N TYR A 52 -1.58 0.60 -15.71
CA TYR A 52 -1.95 1.98 -15.43
C TYR A 52 -0.77 2.91 -15.71
N ASP A 53 -1.08 4.09 -16.25
CA ASP A 53 -0.07 5.13 -16.50
C ASP A 53 0.11 6.00 -15.26
N PHE A 54 1.23 5.82 -14.57
CA PHE A 54 1.55 6.54 -13.34
C PHE A 54 2.24 7.89 -13.56
N SER A 55 2.40 8.34 -14.79
CA SER A 55 3.17 9.56 -15.07
C SER A 55 2.60 10.79 -14.37
N LYS A 56 1.27 10.90 -14.28
CA LYS A 56 0.61 12.01 -13.60
C LYS A 56 0.88 11.97 -12.09
N ALA A 57 0.77 10.80 -11.49
CA ALA A 57 1.06 10.62 -10.06
C ALA A 57 2.52 10.89 -9.77
N ASP A 58 3.41 10.54 -10.69
CA ASP A 58 4.85 10.72 -10.53
C ASP A 58 5.23 12.20 -10.45
N LYS A 59 4.44 13.08 -11.05
CA LYS A 59 4.67 14.53 -11.04
C LYS A 59 4.03 15.26 -9.87
N ASP A 60 3.13 14.61 -9.14
CA ASP A 60 2.40 15.23 -8.04
C ASP A 60 3.11 14.98 -6.71
N ASN A 61 4.12 15.79 -6.43
CA ASN A 61 4.91 15.67 -5.22
C ASN A 61 4.11 15.98 -3.95
N ALA A 62 3.20 16.94 -4.01
CA ALA A 62 2.38 17.31 -2.87
C ALA A 62 1.48 16.14 -2.43
N MET A 63 0.84 15.50 -3.39
CA MET A 63 0.02 14.32 -3.14
C MET A 63 0.89 13.19 -2.55
N THR A 64 2.04 12.95 -3.15
CA THR A 64 2.96 11.90 -2.71
C THR A 64 3.39 12.10 -1.26
N TYR A 65 3.84 13.30 -0.91
CA TYR A 65 4.27 13.59 0.47
C TYR A 65 3.11 13.49 1.46
N GLY A 66 1.92 13.92 1.05
CA GLY A 66 0.72 13.79 1.88
C GLY A 66 0.36 12.35 2.18
N VAL A 67 0.43 11.49 1.18
CA VAL A 67 0.17 10.05 1.34
C VAL A 67 1.18 9.42 2.28
N ILE A 68 2.47 9.73 2.10
CA ILE A 68 3.52 9.16 2.93
C ILE A 68 3.37 9.61 4.39
N ALA A 69 3.14 10.90 4.61
CA ALA A 69 2.94 11.43 5.97
C ALA A 69 1.76 10.75 6.67
N ARG A 70 0.63 10.61 5.97
CA ARG A 70 -0.56 9.95 6.50
C ARG A 70 -0.28 8.48 6.81
N THR A 71 0.43 7.79 5.93
CA THR A 71 0.79 6.39 6.13
C THR A 71 1.62 6.22 7.40
N ILE A 72 2.62 7.08 7.60
CA ILE A 72 3.49 7.02 8.78
C ILE A 72 2.67 7.20 10.06
N VAL A 73 1.81 8.22 10.09
CA VAL A 73 1.01 8.53 11.27
C VAL A 73 0.04 7.41 11.60
N LEU A 74 -0.69 6.93 10.60
CA LEU A 74 -1.68 5.86 10.80
C LEU A 74 -1.01 4.55 11.18
N ASP A 75 0.10 4.20 10.54
CA ASP A 75 0.85 3.00 10.92
C ASP A 75 1.31 3.07 12.37
N ARG A 76 1.78 4.24 12.80
CA ARG A 76 2.22 4.44 14.19
C ARG A 76 1.06 4.26 15.17
N MET A 77 -0.07 4.87 14.88
CA MET A 77 -1.26 4.78 15.74
C MET A 77 -1.75 3.34 15.86
N VAL A 78 -1.86 2.64 14.74
CA VAL A 78 -2.30 1.25 14.74
C VAL A 78 -1.31 0.37 15.48
N ARG A 79 -0.01 0.55 15.23
CA ARG A 79 1.03 -0.24 15.89
C ARG A 79 0.98 -0.06 17.40
N GLN A 80 0.85 1.18 17.86
CA GLN A 80 0.76 1.46 19.30
C GLN A 80 -0.45 0.80 19.92
N TYR A 81 -1.59 0.85 19.26
CA TYR A 81 -2.79 0.18 19.75
C TYR A 81 -2.57 -1.33 19.86
N LEU A 82 -2.03 -1.93 18.82
CA LEU A 82 -1.82 -3.38 18.78
C LEU A 82 -0.80 -3.83 19.84
N GLU A 83 0.23 -3.04 20.09
CA GLU A 83 1.24 -3.36 21.11
C GLU A 83 0.68 -3.29 22.52
N ASN A 84 -0.36 -2.51 22.74
CA ASN A 84 -0.98 -2.32 24.07
C ASN A 84 -2.24 -3.16 24.29
N HIS A 85 -2.67 -3.95 23.28
CA HIS A 85 -3.90 -4.72 23.36
C HIS A 85 -3.65 -6.09 22.74
N GLU A 86 -3.68 -7.12 23.56
CA GLU A 86 -3.52 -8.51 23.09
C GLU A 86 -4.78 -8.98 22.38
N ASN A 87 -4.60 -9.92 21.46
CA ASN A 87 -5.68 -10.62 20.75
C ASN A 87 -6.64 -9.67 20.04
N THR A 88 -6.10 -8.61 19.46
CA THR A 88 -6.90 -7.61 18.75
C THR A 88 -7.35 -8.15 17.40
N VAL A 89 -8.61 -7.92 17.09
CA VAL A 89 -9.19 -8.14 15.76
C VAL A 89 -9.34 -6.77 15.11
N VAL A 90 -8.81 -6.64 13.90
CA VAL A 90 -8.88 -5.38 13.13
C VAL A 90 -9.87 -5.56 11.99
N VAL A 91 -10.78 -4.60 11.84
CA VAL A 91 -11.67 -4.50 10.69
C VAL A 91 -11.34 -3.19 9.98
N ASN A 92 -10.80 -3.32 8.77
CA ASN A 92 -10.37 -2.18 7.95
C ASN A 92 -11.43 -1.93 6.89
N ILE A 93 -12.29 -0.96 7.13
CA ILE A 93 -13.44 -0.66 6.27
C ILE A 93 -12.99 0.27 5.14
N ALA A 94 -13.50 0.01 3.93
CA ALA A 94 -13.14 0.76 2.73
C ALA A 94 -11.63 0.73 2.49
N CYS A 95 -11.06 -0.46 2.60
CA CYS A 95 -9.61 -0.63 2.60
C CYS A 95 -8.94 -0.33 1.26
N GLY A 96 -9.64 -0.49 0.15
CA GLY A 96 -9.05 -0.32 -1.17
C GLY A 96 -7.79 -1.17 -1.32
N LEU A 97 -6.69 -0.53 -1.71
CA LEU A 97 -5.40 -1.19 -1.88
C LEU A 97 -4.46 -0.95 -0.68
N ASP A 98 -5.04 -0.80 0.51
CA ASP A 98 -4.27 -0.66 1.74
C ASP A 98 -3.52 -1.94 2.06
N THR A 99 -2.25 -1.81 2.39
CA THR A 99 -1.33 -2.91 2.66
C THR A 99 -0.89 -2.96 4.12
N ARG A 100 -1.58 -2.20 5.00
CA ARG A 100 -1.16 -2.06 6.40
C ARG A 100 -1.12 -3.39 7.13
N CYS A 101 -2.04 -4.31 6.79
CA CYS A 101 -2.07 -5.63 7.43
C CYS A 101 -0.74 -6.38 7.28
N TYR A 102 -0.05 -6.20 6.16
CA TYR A 102 1.24 -6.84 5.95
C TYR A 102 2.34 -6.23 6.81
N ARG A 103 2.28 -4.90 7.03
CA ARG A 103 3.27 -4.22 7.86
C ARG A 103 3.06 -4.48 9.36
N MET A 104 1.86 -4.87 9.75
CA MET A 104 1.50 -5.18 11.14
C MET A 104 1.47 -6.68 11.42
N LYS A 105 1.97 -7.50 10.50
CA LYS A 105 1.92 -8.95 10.62
C LYS A 105 2.52 -9.43 11.95
N GLY A 106 1.81 -10.32 12.61
CA GLY A 106 2.23 -10.86 13.89
C GLY A 106 1.78 -10.06 15.10
N LYS A 107 1.19 -8.88 14.90
CA LYS A 107 0.77 -7.99 15.99
C LYS A 107 -0.73 -8.05 16.28
N TYR A 108 -1.49 -8.77 15.47
CA TYR A 108 -2.95 -8.87 15.60
C TYR A 108 -3.37 -10.34 15.53
N LEU A 109 -4.58 -10.62 16.05
CA LEU A 109 -5.15 -11.96 15.98
C LEU A 109 -5.72 -12.22 14.58
N HIS A 110 -6.59 -11.34 14.12
CA HIS A 110 -7.18 -11.37 12.77
C HIS A 110 -7.28 -9.98 12.21
N TRP A 111 -7.15 -9.88 10.90
CA TRP A 111 -7.29 -8.63 10.16
C TRP A 111 -8.24 -8.85 8.99
N TYR A 112 -9.34 -8.10 8.96
CA TYR A 112 -10.33 -8.17 7.89
C TYR A 112 -10.30 -6.89 7.07
N ASN A 113 -9.96 -7.01 5.80
CA ASN A 113 -10.07 -5.91 4.84
C ASN A 113 -11.43 -5.99 4.16
N VAL A 114 -12.22 -4.94 4.27
CA VAL A 114 -13.57 -4.87 3.74
C VAL A 114 -13.67 -3.68 2.80
N ASP A 115 -14.17 -3.93 1.57
CA ASP A 115 -14.29 -2.87 0.58
C ASP A 115 -15.62 -2.98 -0.21
#